data_17c8b441e13cb24a40ecad6268b164d1
#
_entry.id   17c8b441e13cb24a40ecad6268b164d1
#
_cell.length_a   1.000
_cell.length_b   1.000
_cell.length_c   1.000
_cell.angle_alpha   90.00
_cell.angle_beta   90.00
_cell.angle_gamma   90.00
#
_symmetry.space_group_name_H-M   'P 1'
#
loop_
_entity.id
_entity.type
_entity.pdbx_description
1 polymer ?
#
loop_
_entity_poly.entity_id
_entity_poly.type
_entity_poly.pdbx_seq_one_letter_code
_entity_poly.pdbx_strand_id
1 'polypeptide(L)'
;MLPIYPFTAIVGQDRMKRALVLNAVDPRIGGVLIRGERGTAKSTAARAMAALLPQIVVFADSPFNDDPNAPNTWSDWVKEQIPADKELVTEKRQIRFVDLPVSATEDRVVGTLDIEKAIQKGERHFEPGVLAAANRGLLYIDEVNLLDDHVVDLLLDSAAMGVNIIEREGISFSHPARFILVGTMNPEEGDLRPQLLDRFALSVEIHGIRDARDRVLIMQRNLAFETNSEEFRQQWLPPEVELSRQIEGARTLIDKVTYSNRDLLSIAALTSSLDVDGHRADLVILKTARAHAAFEGRTAITGRDIALAAELALPHRIKRGPFHQSEITTEELQERIEQLQGASSGEGEPEPVPKEESHSEKKKP
;
A
#
# COMPACT_ATOMS: atom_id res chain seq x y z
N MET A 1 -11.44 -18.31 15.80
CA MET A 1 -11.30 -17.21 14.82
C MET A 1 -12.45 -17.32 13.84
N LEU A 2 -13.13 -16.23 13.48
CA LEU A 2 -14.20 -16.28 12.47
C LEU A 2 -13.57 -16.69 11.12
N PRO A 3 -14.24 -17.54 10.32
CA PRO A 3 -13.75 -17.93 9.02
C PRO A 3 -13.65 -16.70 8.08
N ILE A 4 -12.54 -16.62 7.33
CA ILE A 4 -12.30 -15.53 6.38
C ILE A 4 -12.73 -15.99 5.00
N TYR A 5 -13.51 -15.15 4.31
CA TYR A 5 -13.95 -15.40 2.94
C TYR A 5 -12.75 -15.32 1.98
N PRO A 6 -12.56 -16.30 1.04
CA PRO A 6 -11.42 -16.29 0.14
C PRO A 6 -11.41 -15.08 -0.79
N PHE A 7 -10.25 -14.47 -1.00
CA PHE A 7 -10.09 -13.30 -1.86
C PHE A 7 -10.44 -13.58 -3.32
N THR A 8 -10.01 -14.72 -3.82
CA THR A 8 -10.27 -15.16 -5.20
C THR A 8 -11.74 -15.55 -5.44
N ALA A 9 -12.51 -15.80 -4.37
CA ALA A 9 -13.95 -16.05 -4.45
C ALA A 9 -14.79 -14.78 -4.61
N ILE A 10 -14.21 -13.59 -4.40
CA ILE A 10 -14.92 -12.31 -4.57
C ILE A 10 -15.29 -12.12 -6.05
N VAL A 11 -16.57 -11.91 -6.33
CA VAL A 11 -17.10 -11.73 -7.68
C VAL A 11 -16.88 -10.29 -8.14
N GLY A 12 -16.40 -10.11 -9.37
CA GLY A 12 -16.17 -8.78 -9.94
C GLY A 12 -15.13 -7.96 -9.17
N GLN A 13 -15.32 -6.64 -9.15
CA GLN A 13 -14.48 -5.66 -8.43
C GLN A 13 -12.98 -5.75 -8.82
N ASP A 14 -12.69 -5.99 -10.11
CA ASP A 14 -11.34 -6.32 -10.58
C ASP A 14 -10.34 -5.18 -10.37
N ARG A 15 -10.78 -3.91 -10.51
CA ARG A 15 -9.94 -2.74 -10.18
C ARG A 15 -9.54 -2.72 -8.71
N MET A 16 -10.48 -2.99 -7.80
CA MET A 16 -10.20 -3.07 -6.35
C MET A 16 -9.22 -4.20 -6.05
N LYS A 17 -9.49 -5.41 -6.56
CA LYS A 17 -8.60 -6.56 -6.36
C LYS A 17 -7.20 -6.26 -6.89
N ARG A 18 -7.08 -5.65 -8.06
CA ARG A 18 -5.80 -5.26 -8.66
C ARG A 18 -5.06 -4.24 -7.81
N ALA A 19 -5.72 -3.17 -7.35
CA ALA A 19 -5.11 -2.16 -6.50
C ALA A 19 -4.58 -2.77 -5.19
N LEU A 20 -5.35 -3.66 -4.55
CA LEU A 20 -4.94 -4.36 -3.34
C LEU A 20 -3.73 -5.28 -3.60
N VAL A 21 -3.74 -6.06 -4.69
CA VAL A 21 -2.63 -6.94 -5.06
C VAL A 21 -1.35 -6.14 -5.33
N LEU A 22 -1.43 -5.07 -6.13
CA LEU A 22 -0.25 -4.25 -6.45
C LEU A 22 0.33 -3.55 -5.21
N ASN A 23 -0.53 -3.05 -4.32
CA ASN A 23 -0.08 -2.48 -3.06
C ASN A 23 0.48 -3.56 -2.10
N ALA A 24 0.01 -4.79 -2.20
CA ALA A 24 0.57 -5.92 -1.47
C ALA A 24 1.93 -6.36 -2.02
N VAL A 25 2.17 -6.25 -3.32
CA VAL A 25 3.48 -6.49 -3.96
C VAL A 25 4.49 -5.44 -3.52
N ASP A 26 4.14 -4.15 -3.59
CA ASP A 26 5.00 -3.05 -3.15
C ASP A 26 4.26 -2.05 -2.24
N PRO A 27 4.33 -2.22 -0.90
CA PRO A 27 3.71 -1.28 0.03
C PRO A 27 4.26 0.16 -0.07
N ARG A 28 5.43 0.35 -0.68
CA ARG A 28 6.03 1.69 -0.93
C ARG A 28 5.24 2.52 -1.95
N ILE A 29 4.24 1.94 -2.62
CA ILE A 29 3.28 2.66 -3.45
C ILE A 29 2.58 3.73 -2.61
N GLY A 30 2.09 3.40 -1.40
CA GLY A 30 1.59 4.40 -0.44
C GLY A 30 0.10 4.31 -0.12
N GLY A 31 -0.51 3.13 -0.26
CA GLY A 31 -1.87 2.84 0.17
C GLY A 31 -2.95 2.95 -0.91
N VAL A 32 -4.07 2.30 -0.62
CA VAL A 32 -5.26 2.22 -1.49
C VAL A 32 -6.47 2.85 -0.78
N LEU A 33 -7.13 3.78 -1.44
CA LEU A 33 -8.43 4.29 -1.04
C LEU A 33 -9.53 3.61 -1.87
N ILE A 34 -10.47 2.94 -1.20
CA ILE A 34 -11.61 2.29 -1.85
C ILE A 34 -12.86 3.13 -1.58
N ARG A 35 -13.35 3.83 -2.60
CA ARG A 35 -14.54 4.68 -2.54
C ARG A 35 -15.74 3.89 -3.05
N GLY A 36 -16.87 3.97 -2.36
CA GLY A 36 -18.09 3.34 -2.84
C GLY A 36 -19.10 3.02 -1.75
N GLU A 37 -20.28 2.61 -2.19
CA GLU A 37 -21.43 2.31 -1.35
C GLU A 37 -21.18 1.22 -0.31
N ARG A 38 -22.01 1.19 0.74
CA ARG A 38 -21.99 0.11 1.73
C ARG A 38 -22.36 -1.23 1.09
N GLY A 39 -21.85 -2.32 1.65
CA GLY A 39 -22.16 -3.69 1.18
C GLY A 39 -21.47 -4.14 -0.09
N THR A 40 -20.45 -3.42 -0.58
CA THR A 40 -19.66 -3.75 -1.79
C THR A 40 -18.41 -4.59 -1.51
N ALA A 41 -18.37 -5.31 -0.39
CA ALA A 41 -17.30 -6.22 0.03
C ALA A 41 -15.92 -5.59 0.28
N LYS A 42 -15.83 -4.27 0.57
CA LYS A 42 -14.55 -3.56 0.83
C LYS A 42 -13.73 -4.19 1.96
N SER A 43 -14.33 -4.28 3.16
CA SER A 43 -13.69 -4.86 4.34
C SER A 43 -13.40 -6.36 4.18
N THR A 44 -14.30 -7.08 3.50
CA THR A 44 -14.11 -8.49 3.18
C THR A 44 -12.86 -8.68 2.30
N ALA A 45 -12.70 -7.86 1.27
CA ALA A 45 -11.55 -7.94 0.37
C ALA A 45 -10.21 -7.62 1.10
N ALA A 46 -10.20 -6.61 1.96
CA ALA A 46 -9.01 -6.25 2.74
C ALA A 46 -8.61 -7.37 3.73
N ARG A 47 -9.59 -7.95 4.45
CA ARG A 47 -9.36 -9.09 5.36
C ARG A 47 -8.88 -10.34 4.62
N ALA A 48 -9.51 -10.63 3.49
CA ALA A 48 -9.15 -11.76 2.63
C ALA A 48 -7.72 -11.60 2.07
N MET A 49 -7.34 -10.38 1.64
CA MET A 49 -5.98 -10.09 1.19
C MET A 49 -4.95 -10.35 2.29
N ALA A 50 -5.19 -9.89 3.52
CA ALA A 50 -4.26 -10.12 4.63
C ALA A 50 -4.09 -11.62 4.95
N ALA A 51 -5.17 -12.41 4.84
CA ALA A 51 -5.14 -13.85 5.07
C ALA A 51 -4.41 -14.62 3.97
N LEU A 52 -4.47 -14.10 2.74
CA LEU A 52 -3.82 -14.69 1.56
C LEU A 52 -2.31 -14.47 1.56
N LEU A 53 -1.82 -13.37 2.17
CA LEU A 53 -0.40 -13.03 2.14
C LEU A 53 0.47 -14.07 2.88
N PRO A 54 1.70 -14.32 2.39
CA PRO A 54 2.60 -15.31 2.98
C PRO A 54 3.01 -14.93 4.41
N GLN A 55 3.38 -15.93 5.20
CA GLN A 55 3.91 -15.72 6.55
C GLN A 55 5.22 -14.93 6.49
N ILE A 56 5.46 -14.13 7.52
CA ILE A 56 6.70 -13.36 7.70
C ILE A 56 7.53 -13.96 8.84
N VAL A 57 8.85 -13.87 8.72
CA VAL A 57 9.79 -14.20 9.81
C VAL A 57 10.00 -12.95 10.64
N VAL A 58 9.86 -13.06 11.95
CA VAL A 58 10.01 -11.98 12.92
C VAL A 58 10.81 -12.44 14.14
N PHE A 59 11.33 -11.50 14.92
CA PHE A 59 11.78 -11.82 16.27
C PHE A 59 10.57 -12.10 17.17
N ALA A 60 10.58 -13.27 17.86
CA ALA A 60 9.43 -13.77 18.61
C ALA A 60 8.94 -12.80 19.69
N ASP A 61 9.88 -12.17 20.41
CA ASP A 61 9.59 -11.26 21.52
C ASP A 61 9.39 -9.80 21.09
N SER A 62 9.62 -9.47 19.80
CA SER A 62 9.45 -8.10 19.33
C SER A 62 7.97 -7.75 19.13
N PRO A 63 7.47 -6.68 19.78
CA PRO A 63 6.13 -6.18 19.53
C PRO A 63 5.98 -5.46 18.18
N PHE A 64 7.12 -5.15 17.50
CA PHE A 64 7.18 -4.36 16.26
C PHE A 64 7.26 -5.20 14.99
N ASN A 65 7.19 -6.53 15.06
CA ASN A 65 7.36 -7.44 13.91
C ASN A 65 8.65 -7.15 13.11
N ASP A 66 9.75 -6.84 13.80
CA ASP A 66 11.04 -6.56 13.17
C ASP A 66 11.52 -7.72 12.30
N ASP A 67 12.16 -7.37 11.17
CA ASP A 67 12.70 -8.35 10.24
C ASP A 67 14.11 -8.78 10.67
N PRO A 68 14.33 -10.04 11.02
CA PRO A 68 15.67 -10.52 11.37
C PRO A 68 16.71 -10.31 10.26
N ASN A 69 16.26 -10.31 8.99
CA ASN A 69 17.13 -10.18 7.81
C ASN A 69 17.38 -8.73 7.38
N ALA A 70 16.80 -7.74 8.08
CA ALA A 70 16.92 -6.33 7.72
C ALA A 70 17.39 -5.45 8.90
N PRO A 71 18.64 -5.59 9.38
CA PRO A 71 19.14 -4.89 10.57
C PRO A 71 18.98 -3.38 10.54
N ASN A 72 19.07 -2.78 9.36
CA ASN A 72 18.93 -1.33 9.17
C ASN A 72 17.51 -0.81 9.46
N THR A 73 16.53 -1.70 9.59
CA THR A 73 15.12 -1.36 9.84
C THR A 73 14.65 -1.74 11.23
N TRP A 74 15.52 -2.24 12.10
CA TRP A 74 15.14 -2.65 13.44
C TRP A 74 14.65 -1.47 14.29
N SER A 75 13.64 -1.74 15.11
CA SER A 75 13.18 -0.83 16.14
C SER A 75 14.29 -0.54 17.16
N ASP A 76 14.19 0.58 17.86
CA ASP A 76 15.11 0.90 18.94
C ASP A 76 15.00 -0.14 20.07
N TRP A 77 13.79 -0.72 20.27
CA TRP A 77 13.59 -1.81 21.21
C TRP A 77 14.48 -3.02 20.91
N VAL A 78 14.53 -3.48 19.64
CA VAL A 78 15.39 -4.61 19.24
C VAL A 78 16.87 -4.24 19.44
N LYS A 79 17.27 -3.03 19.02
CA LYS A 79 18.66 -2.56 19.19
C LYS A 79 19.11 -2.53 20.64
N GLU A 80 18.20 -2.20 21.57
CA GLU A 80 18.47 -2.18 23.01
C GLU A 80 18.52 -3.58 23.63
N GLN A 81 17.75 -4.56 23.07
CA GLN A 81 17.69 -5.93 23.59
C GLN A 81 18.82 -6.83 23.07
N ILE A 82 19.57 -6.42 22.03
CA ILE A 82 20.73 -7.16 21.52
C ILE A 82 22.01 -6.67 22.23
N PRO A 83 22.38 -7.19 23.39
CA PRO A 83 23.78 -7.21 23.79
C PRO A 83 24.50 -8.11 22.78
N ALA A 84 25.75 -7.78 22.41
CA ALA A 84 26.51 -8.33 21.29
C ALA A 84 26.56 -9.89 21.16
N ASP A 85 26.04 -10.65 22.09
CA ASP A 85 26.10 -12.13 22.15
C ASP A 85 24.75 -12.84 22.37
N LYS A 86 23.59 -12.15 22.32
CA LYS A 86 22.28 -12.81 22.55
C LYS A 86 21.62 -13.13 21.21
N GLU A 87 21.55 -14.42 20.85
CA GLU A 87 20.69 -14.89 19.77
C GLU A 87 19.21 -14.61 20.09
N LEU A 88 18.56 -13.75 19.32
CA LEU A 88 17.13 -13.55 19.42
C LEU A 88 16.39 -14.67 18.68
N VAL A 89 15.44 -15.27 19.35
CA VAL A 89 14.60 -16.33 18.77
C VAL A 89 13.74 -15.77 17.67
N THR A 90 13.69 -16.44 16.52
CA THR A 90 12.84 -16.07 15.39
C THR A 90 11.67 -17.02 15.26
N GLU A 91 10.53 -16.50 14.81
CA GLU A 91 9.34 -17.30 14.49
C GLU A 91 8.71 -16.90 13.16
N LYS A 92 7.95 -17.82 12.57
CA LYS A 92 7.07 -17.50 11.44
C LYS A 92 5.71 -17.07 11.97
N ARG A 93 5.24 -15.91 11.49
CA ARG A 93 3.97 -15.33 11.90
C ARG A 93 3.11 -15.00 10.70
N GLN A 94 1.79 -15.24 10.80
CA GLN A 94 0.85 -14.75 9.79
C GLN A 94 0.82 -13.22 9.81
N ILE A 95 0.72 -12.61 8.64
CA ILE A 95 0.56 -11.16 8.50
C ILE A 95 -0.67 -10.71 9.28
N ARG A 96 -0.50 -9.68 10.12
CA ARG A 96 -1.59 -9.13 10.93
C ARG A 96 -2.50 -8.24 10.07
N PHE A 97 -3.80 -8.46 10.23
CA PHE A 97 -4.82 -7.50 9.83
C PHE A 97 -5.14 -6.62 11.04
N VAL A 98 -4.84 -5.35 10.95
CA VAL A 98 -5.06 -4.37 12.02
C VAL A 98 -6.17 -3.44 11.60
N ASP A 99 -7.25 -3.41 12.36
CA ASP A 99 -8.43 -2.58 12.13
C ASP A 99 -8.34 -1.32 12.99
N LEU A 100 -8.36 -0.15 12.37
CA LEU A 100 -8.33 1.12 13.07
C LEU A 100 -9.75 1.65 13.25
N PRO A 101 -10.24 1.78 14.50
CA PRO A 101 -11.56 2.35 14.74
C PRO A 101 -11.55 3.86 14.47
N VAL A 102 -12.68 4.40 13.99
CA VAL A 102 -12.87 5.83 13.70
C VAL A 102 -12.67 6.75 14.93
N SER A 103 -12.76 6.20 16.14
CA SER A 103 -12.51 6.92 17.40
C SER A 103 -11.04 6.85 17.85
N ALA A 104 -10.13 6.40 16.99
CA ALA A 104 -8.72 6.28 17.38
C ALA A 104 -8.10 7.64 17.61
N THR A 105 -7.39 7.77 18.74
CA THR A 105 -6.61 8.95 19.09
C THR A 105 -5.18 8.82 18.58
N GLU A 106 -4.45 9.94 18.48
CA GLU A 106 -3.04 9.96 18.09
C GLU A 106 -2.21 8.99 18.93
N ASP A 107 -2.32 9.02 20.25
CA ASP A 107 -1.58 8.14 21.17
C ASP A 107 -1.82 6.67 20.90
N ARG A 108 -3.05 6.29 20.55
CA ARG A 108 -3.37 4.92 20.18
C ARG A 108 -2.72 4.50 18.86
N VAL A 109 -2.54 5.45 17.94
CA VAL A 109 -1.93 5.20 16.63
C VAL A 109 -0.42 5.07 16.74
N VAL A 110 0.24 6.07 17.29
CA VAL A 110 1.72 6.12 17.37
C VAL A 110 2.29 5.29 18.51
N GLY A 111 1.53 5.15 19.60
CA GLY A 111 2.00 4.61 20.87
C GLY A 111 2.36 5.68 21.87
N THR A 112 2.63 5.27 23.10
CA THR A 112 2.92 6.18 24.21
C THR A 112 4.24 5.84 24.91
N LEU A 113 4.95 6.88 25.36
CA LEU A 113 6.10 6.76 26.26
C LEU A 113 5.62 6.90 27.70
N ASP A 114 5.92 5.91 28.55
CA ASP A 114 5.68 5.99 30.00
C ASP A 114 6.78 6.86 30.63
N ILE A 115 6.50 8.16 30.72
CA ILE A 115 7.44 9.16 31.23
C ILE A 115 7.73 8.94 32.72
N GLU A 116 6.76 8.46 33.52
CA GLU A 116 6.97 8.20 34.95
C GLU A 116 8.02 7.11 35.16
N LYS A 117 7.94 6.01 34.42
CA LYS A 117 8.94 4.93 34.49
C LYS A 117 10.29 5.36 33.95
N ALA A 118 10.31 6.19 32.89
CA ALA A 118 11.54 6.73 32.31
C ALA A 118 12.29 7.61 33.33
N ILE A 119 11.59 8.48 34.07
CA ILE A 119 12.19 9.36 35.09
C ILE A 119 12.60 8.58 36.35
N GLN A 120 11.77 7.62 36.83
CA GLN A 120 12.03 6.91 38.08
C GLN A 120 13.09 5.83 37.95
N LYS A 121 13.13 5.12 36.80
CA LYS A 121 14.00 3.94 36.63
C LYS A 121 15.10 4.15 35.59
N GLY A 122 15.09 5.24 34.83
CA GLY A 122 16.00 5.44 33.69
C GLY A 122 15.75 4.46 32.53
N GLU A 123 14.65 3.73 32.56
CA GLU A 123 14.29 2.76 31.51
C GLU A 123 13.25 3.34 30.57
N ARG A 124 13.51 3.29 29.28
CA ARG A 124 12.55 3.70 28.25
C ARG A 124 11.45 2.65 28.14
N HIS A 125 10.28 2.93 28.67
CA HIS A 125 9.12 2.05 28.50
C HIS A 125 8.19 2.64 27.47
N PHE A 126 8.17 2.01 26.29
CA PHE A 126 7.30 2.37 25.18
C PHE A 126 6.15 1.38 25.08
N GLU A 127 4.91 1.89 25.06
CA GLU A 127 3.71 1.13 24.77
C GLU A 127 3.40 1.19 23.27
N PRO A 128 3.55 0.06 22.51
CA PRO A 128 3.36 0.06 21.08
C PRO A 128 1.93 0.41 20.66
N GLY A 129 1.79 1.31 19.70
CA GLY A 129 0.52 1.69 19.10
C GLY A 129 0.12 0.81 17.91
N VAL A 130 -0.92 1.26 17.18
CA VAL A 130 -1.44 0.59 15.99
C VAL A 130 -0.39 0.49 14.89
N LEU A 131 0.44 1.51 14.69
CA LEU A 131 1.51 1.51 13.67
C LEU A 131 2.53 0.40 13.92
N ALA A 132 2.90 0.17 15.18
CA ALA A 132 3.77 -0.94 15.58
C ALA A 132 3.13 -2.30 15.28
N ALA A 133 1.86 -2.47 15.66
CA ALA A 133 1.11 -3.69 15.41
C ALA A 133 0.94 -3.98 13.92
N ALA A 134 0.78 -2.93 13.09
CA ALA A 134 0.58 -3.02 11.65
C ALA A 134 1.88 -3.24 10.87
N ASN A 135 3.06 -3.02 11.47
CA ASN A 135 4.33 -3.16 10.76
C ASN A 135 4.44 -4.54 10.10
N ARG A 136 4.80 -4.56 8.81
CA ARG A 136 4.85 -5.73 7.92
C ARG A 136 3.49 -6.45 7.79
N GLY A 137 2.40 -5.75 8.15
CA GLY A 137 1.01 -6.21 8.10
C GLY A 137 0.16 -5.40 7.15
N LEU A 138 -1.16 -5.46 7.37
CA LEU A 138 -2.16 -4.66 6.68
C LEU A 138 -2.91 -3.80 7.72
N LEU A 139 -2.88 -2.49 7.53
CA LEU A 139 -3.68 -1.53 8.28
C LEU A 139 -4.94 -1.19 7.48
N TYR A 140 -6.07 -1.47 8.06
CA TYR A 140 -7.38 -1.18 7.49
C TYR A 140 -8.06 -0.05 8.25
N ILE A 141 -8.57 0.93 7.52
CA ILE A 141 -9.31 2.07 8.07
C ILE A 141 -10.69 2.07 7.41
N ASP A 142 -11.73 1.75 8.19
CA ASP A 142 -13.09 1.88 7.70
C ASP A 142 -13.57 3.33 7.84
N GLU A 143 -14.22 3.84 6.81
CA GLU A 143 -14.76 5.20 6.79
C GLU A 143 -13.70 6.26 7.17
N VAL A 144 -12.57 6.25 6.46
CA VAL A 144 -11.41 7.14 6.73
C VAL A 144 -11.78 8.63 6.75
N ASN A 145 -12.87 9.03 6.06
CA ASN A 145 -13.42 10.38 6.05
C ASN A 145 -14.05 10.81 7.39
N LEU A 146 -14.28 9.87 8.30
CA LEU A 146 -14.81 10.14 9.64
C LEU A 146 -13.72 10.23 10.73
N LEU A 147 -12.47 9.88 10.39
CA LEU A 147 -11.33 10.06 11.28
C LEU A 147 -10.96 11.55 11.39
N ASP A 148 -10.34 11.90 12.51
CA ASP A 148 -9.70 13.21 12.65
C ASP A 148 -8.60 13.39 11.60
N ASP A 149 -8.60 14.52 10.90
CA ASP A 149 -7.66 14.80 9.82
C ASP A 149 -6.19 14.66 10.26
N HIS A 150 -5.87 15.07 11.50
CA HIS A 150 -4.53 14.94 12.04
C HIS A 150 -4.09 13.48 12.17
N VAL A 151 -5.01 12.60 12.57
CA VAL A 151 -4.75 11.16 12.66
C VAL A 151 -4.52 10.57 11.27
N VAL A 152 -5.34 10.99 10.27
CA VAL A 152 -5.16 10.54 8.87
C VAL A 152 -3.81 11.01 8.32
N ASP A 153 -3.43 12.27 8.54
CA ASP A 153 -2.13 12.81 8.12
C ASP A 153 -0.97 11.99 8.69
N LEU A 154 -1.01 11.69 9.97
CA LEU A 154 0.02 10.94 10.67
C LEU A 154 0.15 9.51 10.14
N LEU A 155 -0.98 8.85 9.84
CA LEU A 155 -0.99 7.52 9.24
C LEU A 155 -0.37 7.52 7.84
N LEU A 156 -0.73 8.50 7.01
CA LEU A 156 -0.23 8.63 5.65
C LEU A 156 1.25 9.00 5.61
N ASP A 157 1.71 9.84 6.54
CA ASP A 157 3.14 10.19 6.68
C ASP A 157 3.96 8.98 7.12
N SER A 158 3.50 8.25 8.13
CA SER A 158 4.16 7.02 8.59
C SER A 158 4.23 5.96 7.47
N ALA A 159 3.16 5.80 6.69
CA ALA A 159 3.14 4.89 5.54
C ALA A 159 4.14 5.31 4.45
N ALA A 160 4.28 6.62 4.20
CA ALA A 160 5.21 7.15 3.21
C ALA A 160 6.68 7.04 3.67
N MET A 161 6.96 7.34 4.95
CA MET A 161 8.30 7.30 5.53
C MET A 161 8.77 5.87 5.85
N GLY A 162 7.82 4.95 6.13
CA GLY A 162 8.11 3.58 6.54
C GLY A 162 8.70 3.46 7.95
N VAL A 163 8.61 4.55 8.74
CA VAL A 163 9.10 4.62 10.13
C VAL A 163 8.17 5.53 10.93
N ASN A 164 7.94 5.19 12.18
CA ASN A 164 7.28 6.02 13.17
C ASN A 164 8.33 6.54 14.16
N ILE A 165 8.37 7.86 14.36
CA ILE A 165 9.29 8.53 15.27
C ILE A 165 8.43 9.29 16.29
N ILE A 166 8.62 8.98 17.57
CA ILE A 166 7.90 9.60 18.67
C ILE A 166 8.91 10.40 19.49
N GLU A 167 8.69 11.70 19.60
CA GLU A 167 9.50 12.60 20.40
C GLU A 167 8.64 13.26 21.47
N ARG A 168 8.91 12.95 22.74
CA ARG A 168 8.22 13.54 23.88
C ARG A 168 9.21 13.87 24.99
N GLU A 169 9.15 15.11 25.49
CA GLU A 169 9.96 15.60 26.62
C GLU A 169 11.47 15.31 26.48
N GLY A 170 12.01 15.39 25.26
CA GLY A 170 13.42 15.13 24.99
C GLY A 170 13.80 13.64 24.88
N ILE A 171 12.82 12.73 24.97
CA ILE A 171 13.00 11.29 24.71
C ILE A 171 12.52 11.01 23.30
N SER A 172 13.37 10.40 22.48
CA SER A 172 13.02 9.91 21.13
C SER A 172 13.01 8.41 21.11
N PHE A 173 12.00 7.86 20.44
CA PHE A 173 11.85 6.42 20.17
C PHE A 173 11.43 6.21 18.73
N SER A 174 12.07 5.26 18.03
CA SER A 174 11.72 4.96 16.65
C SER A 174 11.49 3.48 16.43
N HIS A 175 10.54 3.17 15.54
CA HIS A 175 10.29 1.81 15.10
C HIS A 175 9.84 1.80 13.63
N PRO A 176 10.04 0.68 12.91
CA PRO A 176 9.54 0.56 11.55
C PRO A 176 8.01 0.59 11.51
N ALA A 177 7.47 1.24 10.48
CA ALA A 177 6.04 1.36 10.21
C ALA A 177 5.75 1.12 8.72
N ARG A 178 6.16 -0.05 8.21
CA ARG A 178 5.96 -0.46 6.82
C ARG A 178 4.79 -1.41 6.72
N PHE A 179 3.67 -0.93 6.23
CA PHE A 179 2.42 -1.70 6.17
C PHE A 179 1.67 -1.45 4.86
N ILE A 180 0.79 -2.35 4.51
CA ILE A 180 -0.18 -2.17 3.44
C ILE A 180 -1.31 -1.34 4.01
N LEU A 181 -1.47 -0.11 3.52
CA LEU A 181 -2.55 0.78 3.96
C LEU A 181 -3.76 0.61 3.05
N VAL A 182 -4.92 0.35 3.64
CA VAL A 182 -6.21 0.29 2.94
C VAL A 182 -7.21 1.16 3.69
N GLY A 183 -7.61 2.26 3.07
CA GLY A 183 -8.70 3.11 3.55
C GLY A 183 -9.98 2.83 2.76
N THR A 184 -11.13 2.87 3.43
CA THR A 184 -12.43 2.88 2.75
C THR A 184 -13.15 4.18 3.02
N MET A 185 -14.02 4.56 2.10
CA MET A 185 -14.82 5.77 2.19
C MET A 185 -16.17 5.53 1.52
N ASN A 186 -17.24 6.04 2.14
CA ASN A 186 -18.54 6.19 1.50
C ASN A 186 -18.71 7.68 1.12
N PRO A 187 -18.79 8.03 -0.18
CA PRO A 187 -18.98 9.42 -0.60
C PRO A 187 -20.26 10.09 -0.07
N GLU A 188 -21.28 9.31 0.31
CA GLU A 188 -22.51 9.82 0.88
C GLU A 188 -22.35 10.39 2.30
N GLU A 189 -21.28 9.97 3.02
CA GLU A 189 -20.99 10.36 4.40
C GLU A 189 -20.01 11.54 4.50
N GLY A 190 -19.63 12.08 3.36
CA GLY A 190 -18.68 13.20 3.24
C GLY A 190 -17.43 12.85 2.49
N ASP A 191 -16.73 13.87 2.04
CA ASP A 191 -15.48 13.74 1.29
C ASP A 191 -14.27 13.97 2.19
N LEU A 192 -13.17 13.27 1.88
CA LEU A 192 -11.85 13.60 2.40
C LEU A 192 -11.41 14.97 1.87
N ARG A 193 -10.70 15.71 2.69
CA ARG A 193 -10.04 16.94 2.23
C ARG A 193 -9.11 16.64 1.05
N PRO A 194 -9.06 17.48 0.01
CA PRO A 194 -8.23 17.24 -1.18
C PRO A 194 -6.76 16.93 -0.86
N GLN A 195 -6.22 17.56 0.17
CA GLN A 195 -4.84 17.35 0.64
C GLN A 195 -4.60 15.93 1.17
N LEU A 196 -5.57 15.35 1.90
CA LEU A 196 -5.50 13.98 2.40
C LEU A 196 -5.75 12.97 1.28
N LEU A 197 -6.70 13.31 0.40
CA LEU A 197 -7.04 12.48 -0.75
C LEU A 197 -5.83 12.28 -1.68
N ASP A 198 -5.05 13.35 -1.98
CA ASP A 198 -3.83 13.25 -2.79
C ASP A 198 -2.73 12.38 -2.16
N ARG A 199 -2.73 12.23 -0.84
CA ARG A 199 -1.73 11.40 -0.16
C ARG A 199 -1.96 9.89 -0.32
N PHE A 200 -3.20 9.45 -0.56
CA PHE A 200 -3.43 8.07 -0.99
C PHE A 200 -2.85 7.87 -2.38
N ALA A 201 -2.06 6.82 -2.55
CA ALA A 201 -1.40 6.56 -3.82
C ALA A 201 -2.40 6.11 -4.89
N LEU A 202 -3.21 5.13 -4.56
CA LEU A 202 -4.21 4.53 -5.45
C LEU A 202 -5.61 4.83 -4.94
N SER A 203 -6.54 5.09 -5.87
CA SER A 203 -7.95 5.24 -5.55
C SER A 203 -8.80 4.44 -6.52
N VAL A 204 -9.73 3.68 -5.97
CA VAL A 204 -10.66 2.86 -6.76
C VAL A 204 -12.09 3.21 -6.37
N GLU A 205 -12.89 3.53 -7.35
CA GLU A 205 -14.32 3.69 -7.19
C GLU A 205 -15.02 2.37 -7.46
N ILE A 206 -15.85 1.93 -6.53
CA ILE A 206 -16.60 0.67 -6.64
C ILE A 206 -18.08 0.93 -6.55
N HIS A 207 -18.81 0.32 -7.46
CA HIS A 207 -20.26 0.39 -7.53
C HIS A 207 -20.87 -0.97 -7.26
N GLY A 208 -22.12 -0.97 -6.82
CA GLY A 208 -22.90 -2.20 -6.69
C GLY A 208 -22.99 -2.91 -8.05
N ILE A 209 -22.73 -4.22 -8.07
CA ILE A 209 -22.79 -5.04 -9.28
C ILE A 209 -24.24 -5.05 -9.79
N ARG A 210 -24.45 -4.63 -11.04
CA ARG A 210 -25.77 -4.53 -11.68
C ARG A 210 -26.13 -5.76 -12.49
N ASP A 211 -25.13 -6.51 -12.98
CA ASP A 211 -25.39 -7.73 -13.74
C ASP A 211 -26.09 -8.78 -12.87
N ALA A 212 -27.23 -9.31 -13.37
CA ALA A 212 -28.04 -10.24 -12.62
C ALA A 212 -27.34 -11.58 -12.41
N ARG A 213 -26.48 -12.02 -13.33
CA ARG A 213 -25.74 -13.29 -13.24
C ARG A 213 -24.68 -13.21 -12.15
N ASP A 214 -23.95 -12.12 -12.12
CA ASP A 214 -22.96 -11.88 -11.07
C ASP A 214 -23.61 -11.76 -9.69
N ARG A 215 -24.79 -11.11 -9.60
CA ARG A 215 -25.55 -11.05 -8.34
C ARG A 215 -26.01 -12.43 -7.87
N VAL A 216 -26.46 -13.28 -8.77
CA VAL A 216 -26.81 -14.68 -8.45
C VAL A 216 -25.56 -15.42 -7.96
N LEU A 217 -24.41 -15.25 -8.61
CA LEU A 217 -23.16 -15.87 -8.22
C LEU A 217 -22.71 -15.40 -6.82
N ILE A 218 -22.86 -14.11 -6.51
CA ILE A 218 -22.59 -13.56 -5.18
C ILE A 218 -23.45 -14.25 -4.13
N MET A 219 -24.77 -14.33 -4.36
CA MET A 219 -25.69 -14.97 -3.43
C MET A 219 -25.33 -16.45 -3.21
N GLN A 220 -25.09 -17.19 -4.29
CA GLN A 220 -24.72 -18.61 -4.22
C GLN A 220 -23.43 -18.82 -3.41
N ARG A 221 -22.38 -18.03 -3.68
CA ARG A 221 -21.11 -18.14 -2.96
C ARG A 221 -21.23 -17.75 -1.48
N ASN A 222 -21.98 -16.70 -1.16
CA ASN A 222 -22.22 -16.32 0.23
C ASN A 222 -22.98 -17.39 1.00
N LEU A 223 -24.10 -17.93 0.43
CA LEU A 223 -24.85 -19.01 1.05
C LEU A 223 -24.00 -20.29 1.24
N ALA A 224 -23.18 -20.65 0.25
CA ALA A 224 -22.28 -21.78 0.37
C ALA A 224 -21.25 -21.56 1.50
N PHE A 225 -20.68 -20.36 1.62
CA PHE A 225 -19.76 -20.01 2.68
C PHE A 225 -20.43 -20.00 4.07
N GLU A 226 -21.67 -19.49 4.20
CA GLU A 226 -22.44 -19.51 5.43
C GLU A 226 -22.81 -20.93 5.86
N THR A 227 -23.14 -21.80 4.89
CA THR A 227 -23.54 -23.19 5.15
C THR A 227 -22.37 -24.04 5.63
N ASN A 228 -21.22 -23.99 4.94
CA ASN A 228 -20.00 -24.72 5.29
C ASN A 228 -18.75 -23.93 4.88
N SER A 229 -18.32 -23.05 5.76
CA SER A 229 -17.17 -22.18 5.48
C SER A 229 -15.87 -22.93 5.25
N GLU A 230 -15.67 -24.08 5.90
CA GLU A 230 -14.44 -24.87 5.74
C GLU A 230 -14.39 -25.55 4.37
N GLU A 231 -15.46 -26.20 3.95
CA GLU A 231 -15.56 -26.81 2.62
C GLU A 231 -15.41 -25.77 1.51
N PHE A 232 -16.08 -24.62 1.67
CA PHE A 232 -15.96 -23.51 0.74
C PHE A 232 -14.51 -23.01 0.62
N ARG A 233 -13.81 -22.85 1.73
CA ARG A 233 -12.40 -22.45 1.74
C ARG A 233 -11.50 -23.49 1.07
N GLN A 234 -11.73 -24.77 1.32
CA GLN A 234 -10.99 -25.85 0.65
C GLN A 234 -11.17 -25.83 -0.87
N GLN A 235 -12.37 -25.55 -1.34
CA GLN A 235 -12.65 -25.40 -2.78
C GLN A 235 -11.85 -24.26 -3.41
N TRP A 236 -11.68 -23.13 -2.68
CA TRP A 236 -10.96 -21.95 -3.17
C TRP A 236 -9.46 -21.94 -2.82
N LEU A 237 -8.98 -22.93 -2.08
CA LEU A 237 -7.58 -22.99 -1.66
C LEU A 237 -6.58 -23.00 -2.85
N PRO A 238 -6.79 -23.74 -3.95
CA PRO A 238 -5.82 -23.75 -5.05
C PRO A 238 -5.58 -22.36 -5.68
N PRO A 239 -6.60 -21.57 -6.09
CA PRO A 239 -6.38 -20.23 -6.61
C PRO A 239 -5.84 -19.25 -5.55
N GLU A 240 -6.14 -19.41 -4.26
CA GLU A 240 -5.57 -18.61 -3.18
C GLU A 240 -4.06 -18.85 -3.05
N VAL A 241 -3.64 -20.11 -3.05
CA VAL A 241 -2.22 -20.49 -2.97
C VAL A 241 -1.45 -19.97 -4.20
N GLU A 242 -2.04 -20.08 -5.39
CA GLU A 242 -1.41 -19.59 -6.61
C GLU A 242 -1.24 -18.07 -6.59
N LEU A 243 -2.27 -17.32 -6.18
CA LEU A 243 -2.18 -15.86 -6.06
C LEU A 243 -1.17 -15.43 -4.99
N SER A 244 -1.14 -16.13 -3.86
CA SER A 244 -0.14 -15.90 -2.79
C SER A 244 1.29 -16.08 -3.32
N ARG A 245 1.53 -17.17 -4.08
CA ARG A 245 2.82 -17.46 -4.70
C ARG A 245 3.22 -16.41 -5.74
N GLN A 246 2.28 -15.93 -6.54
CA GLN A 246 2.52 -14.84 -7.52
C GLN A 246 2.93 -13.55 -6.80
N ILE A 247 2.25 -13.18 -5.71
CA ILE A 247 2.61 -11.99 -4.91
C ILE A 247 4.01 -12.14 -4.30
N GLU A 248 4.34 -13.31 -3.77
CA GLU A 248 5.66 -13.58 -3.18
C GLU A 248 6.77 -13.50 -4.24
N GLY A 249 6.56 -14.10 -5.41
CA GLY A 249 7.45 -14.00 -6.56
C GLY A 249 7.64 -12.57 -7.03
N ALA A 250 6.56 -11.80 -7.12
CA ALA A 250 6.58 -10.39 -7.49
C ALA A 250 7.38 -9.53 -6.48
N ARG A 251 7.22 -9.77 -5.18
CA ARG A 251 8.01 -9.10 -4.14
C ARG A 251 9.52 -9.31 -4.27
N THR A 252 9.91 -10.51 -4.70
CA THR A 252 11.34 -10.84 -4.95
C THR A 252 11.87 -10.22 -6.25
N LEU A 253 10.97 -10.01 -7.22
CA LEU A 253 11.32 -9.50 -8.54
C LEU A 253 11.31 -7.96 -8.62
N ILE A 254 10.51 -7.28 -7.79
CA ILE A 254 10.24 -5.84 -7.90
C ILE A 254 11.49 -4.95 -7.99
N ASP A 255 12.53 -5.25 -7.22
CA ASP A 255 13.76 -4.46 -7.22
C ASP A 255 14.61 -4.68 -8.49
N LYS A 256 14.33 -5.74 -9.27
CA LYS A 256 14.97 -6.03 -10.56
C LYS A 256 14.22 -5.44 -11.75
N VAL A 257 13.01 -4.92 -11.54
CA VAL A 257 12.22 -4.32 -12.61
C VAL A 257 12.81 -2.99 -13.02
N THR A 258 13.20 -2.89 -14.29
CA THR A 258 13.80 -1.72 -14.91
C THR A 258 12.79 -0.86 -15.65
N TYR A 259 13.14 0.39 -15.88
CA TYR A 259 12.40 1.35 -16.70
C TYR A 259 13.38 2.19 -17.52
N SER A 260 12.94 2.70 -18.64
CA SER A 260 13.73 3.55 -19.54
C SER A 260 13.40 5.04 -19.34
N ASN A 261 14.25 5.93 -19.88
CA ASN A 261 13.94 7.35 -19.94
C ASN A 261 12.67 7.64 -20.76
N ARG A 262 12.39 6.82 -21.77
CA ARG A 262 11.16 6.92 -22.55
C ARG A 262 9.91 6.66 -21.69
N ASP A 263 9.98 5.69 -20.78
CA ASP A 263 8.87 5.40 -19.85
C ASP A 263 8.63 6.58 -18.90
N LEU A 264 9.71 7.18 -18.37
CA LEU A 264 9.61 8.38 -17.52
C LEU A 264 8.99 9.56 -18.28
N LEU A 265 9.42 9.79 -19.51
CA LEU A 265 8.83 10.84 -20.38
C LEU A 265 7.35 10.56 -20.66
N SER A 266 6.98 9.30 -20.90
CA SER A 266 5.58 8.93 -21.12
C SER A 266 4.70 9.20 -19.89
N ILE A 267 5.21 8.90 -18.69
CA ILE A 267 4.50 9.19 -17.44
C ILE A 267 4.34 10.70 -17.27
N ALA A 268 5.44 11.47 -17.40
CA ALA A 268 5.43 12.91 -17.21
C ALA A 268 4.52 13.63 -18.25
N ALA A 269 4.58 13.20 -19.52
CA ALA A 269 3.71 13.74 -20.57
C ALA A 269 2.23 13.42 -20.31
N LEU A 270 1.92 12.21 -19.82
CA LEU A 270 0.56 11.80 -19.48
C LEU A 270 0.00 12.68 -18.35
N THR A 271 0.71 12.81 -17.23
CA THR A 271 0.26 13.59 -16.07
C THR A 271 0.13 15.08 -16.41
N SER A 272 1.08 15.62 -17.16
CA SER A 272 1.01 17.01 -17.66
C SER A 272 -0.19 17.22 -18.58
N SER A 273 -0.48 16.28 -19.48
CA SER A 273 -1.63 16.38 -20.41
C SER A 273 -2.99 16.31 -19.73
N LEU A 274 -3.04 15.83 -18.48
CA LEU A 274 -4.23 15.69 -17.64
C LEU A 274 -4.32 16.77 -16.54
N ASP A 275 -3.44 17.78 -16.59
CA ASP A 275 -3.37 18.89 -15.62
C ASP A 275 -3.32 18.42 -14.16
N VAL A 276 -2.51 17.41 -13.92
CA VAL A 276 -2.30 16.85 -12.57
C VAL A 276 -1.29 17.68 -11.81
N ASP A 277 -1.68 18.16 -10.62
CA ASP A 277 -0.80 18.98 -9.79
C ASP A 277 0.31 18.14 -9.13
N GLY A 278 1.54 18.66 -9.15
CA GLY A 278 2.70 18.07 -8.45
C GLY A 278 3.27 16.81 -9.10
N HIS A 279 4.30 16.24 -8.46
CA HIS A 279 5.06 15.11 -9.02
C HIS A 279 4.77 13.79 -8.28
N ARG A 280 3.88 13.78 -7.30
CA ARG A 280 3.53 12.57 -6.55
C ARG A 280 2.90 11.52 -7.43
N ALA A 281 2.01 11.96 -8.35
CA ALA A 281 1.34 11.07 -9.31
C ALA A 281 2.35 10.32 -10.19
N ASP A 282 3.39 11.01 -10.68
CA ASP A 282 4.42 10.43 -11.55
C ASP A 282 5.12 9.27 -10.85
N LEU A 283 5.54 9.49 -9.59
CA LEU A 283 6.20 8.47 -8.78
C LEU A 283 5.28 7.31 -8.43
N VAL A 284 4.00 7.57 -8.15
CA VAL A 284 3.00 6.53 -7.87
C VAL A 284 2.77 5.68 -9.11
N ILE A 285 2.59 6.30 -10.28
CA ILE A 285 2.42 5.58 -11.56
C ILE A 285 3.64 4.69 -11.83
N LEU A 286 4.85 5.21 -11.68
CA LEU A 286 6.08 4.44 -11.89
C LEU A 286 6.17 3.23 -10.93
N LYS A 287 5.96 3.45 -9.63
CA LYS A 287 5.99 2.36 -8.63
C LYS A 287 4.93 1.30 -8.93
N THR A 288 3.71 1.74 -9.26
CA THR A 288 2.59 0.84 -9.56
C THR A 288 2.82 0.05 -10.86
N ALA A 289 3.37 0.69 -11.91
CA ALA A 289 3.75 0.03 -13.16
C ALA A 289 4.83 -1.03 -12.93
N ARG A 290 5.84 -0.72 -12.10
CA ARG A 290 6.86 -1.71 -11.70
C ARG A 290 6.26 -2.87 -10.93
N ALA A 291 5.36 -2.61 -9.99
CA ALA A 291 4.66 -3.64 -9.23
C ALA A 291 3.82 -4.54 -10.16
N HIS A 292 3.14 -3.97 -11.16
CA HIS A 292 2.39 -4.74 -12.15
C HIS A 292 3.30 -5.59 -13.04
N ALA A 293 4.39 -5.03 -13.55
CA ALA A 293 5.37 -5.79 -14.34
C ALA A 293 5.96 -6.95 -13.54
N ALA A 294 6.29 -6.72 -12.25
CA ALA A 294 6.78 -7.78 -11.34
C ALA A 294 5.72 -8.87 -11.12
N PHE A 295 4.46 -8.48 -10.92
CA PHE A 295 3.34 -9.41 -10.74
C PHE A 295 3.11 -10.30 -11.97
N GLU A 296 3.32 -9.75 -13.16
CA GLU A 296 3.29 -10.47 -14.44
C GLU A 296 4.61 -11.22 -14.74
N GLY A 297 5.56 -11.27 -13.80
CA GLY A 297 6.83 -11.98 -13.94
C GLY A 297 7.83 -11.31 -14.89
N ARG A 298 7.66 -10.03 -15.24
CA ARG A 298 8.52 -9.28 -16.16
C ARG A 298 9.52 -8.41 -15.41
N THR A 299 10.68 -8.21 -16.02
CA THR A 299 11.78 -7.39 -15.50
C THR A 299 11.87 -5.99 -16.12
N ALA A 300 10.91 -5.62 -16.96
CA ALA A 300 10.81 -4.30 -17.56
C ALA A 300 9.34 -3.88 -17.64
N ILE A 301 9.06 -2.59 -17.41
CA ILE A 301 7.72 -2.04 -17.57
C ILE A 301 7.39 -1.83 -19.06
N THR A 302 6.10 -1.75 -19.35
CA THR A 302 5.55 -1.49 -20.69
C THR A 302 4.56 -0.33 -20.64
N GLY A 303 4.16 0.21 -21.79
CA GLY A 303 3.12 1.24 -21.88
C GLY A 303 1.78 0.79 -21.25
N ARG A 304 1.45 -0.50 -21.35
CA ARG A 304 0.27 -1.09 -20.71
C ARG A 304 0.35 -1.04 -19.17
N ASP A 305 1.54 -1.26 -18.60
CA ASP A 305 1.72 -1.16 -17.15
C ASP A 305 1.53 0.28 -16.67
N ILE A 306 2.03 1.25 -17.46
CA ILE A 306 1.85 2.68 -17.18
C ILE A 306 0.38 3.06 -17.26
N ALA A 307 -0.35 2.64 -18.30
CA ALA A 307 -1.78 2.92 -18.46
C ALA A 307 -2.60 2.36 -17.28
N LEU A 308 -2.36 1.10 -16.91
CA LEU A 308 -3.03 0.45 -15.79
C LEU A 308 -2.69 1.11 -14.45
N ALA A 309 -1.44 1.53 -14.25
CA ALA A 309 -1.03 2.26 -13.06
C ALA A 309 -1.71 3.64 -13.00
N ALA A 310 -1.80 4.34 -14.12
CA ALA A 310 -2.46 5.63 -14.24
C ALA A 310 -3.97 5.54 -13.96
N GLU A 311 -4.64 4.48 -14.43
CA GLU A 311 -6.06 4.20 -14.12
C GLU A 311 -6.33 4.14 -12.61
N LEU A 312 -5.38 3.64 -11.81
CA LEU A 312 -5.51 3.54 -10.37
C LEU A 312 -5.00 4.78 -9.62
N ALA A 313 -4.02 5.49 -10.17
CA ALA A 313 -3.36 6.62 -9.51
C ALA A 313 -4.01 7.98 -9.78
N LEU A 314 -4.74 8.15 -10.88
CA LEU A 314 -5.22 9.44 -11.33
C LEU A 314 -6.66 9.82 -10.97
N PRO A 315 -7.62 8.90 -10.71
CA PRO A 315 -9.03 9.26 -10.56
C PRO A 315 -9.34 10.35 -9.53
N HIS A 316 -8.56 10.42 -8.47
CA HIS A 316 -8.71 11.38 -7.37
C HIS A 316 -7.82 12.64 -7.51
N ARG A 317 -6.97 12.70 -8.54
CA ARG A 317 -6.02 13.79 -8.78
C ARG A 317 -6.39 14.69 -9.97
N ILE A 318 -7.21 14.17 -10.88
CA ILE A 318 -7.66 14.91 -12.05
C ILE A 318 -8.72 15.89 -11.61
N LYS A 319 -8.56 17.16 -11.99
CA LYS A 319 -9.56 18.22 -11.80
C LYS A 319 -10.74 17.95 -12.74
N ARG A 320 -11.78 17.29 -12.22
CA ARG A 320 -13.00 17.04 -13.00
C ARG A 320 -13.76 18.35 -13.17
N GLY A 321 -13.91 18.82 -14.41
CA GLY A 321 -14.89 19.85 -14.73
C GLY A 321 -16.31 19.30 -14.51
N PRO A 322 -17.33 20.18 -14.31
CA PRO A 322 -18.71 19.79 -13.95
C PRO A 322 -19.41 18.89 -15.00
N PHE A 323 -18.78 18.64 -16.14
CA PHE A 323 -19.35 17.86 -17.25
C PHE A 323 -18.60 16.54 -17.54
N HIS A 324 -17.56 16.19 -16.81
CA HIS A 324 -16.78 14.96 -17.03
C HIS A 324 -17.09 13.92 -15.95
N GLN A 325 -18.09 13.08 -16.21
CA GLN A 325 -18.49 11.95 -15.35
C GLN A 325 -17.92 10.59 -15.82
N SER A 326 -17.20 10.56 -16.96
CA SER A 326 -16.67 9.30 -17.48
C SER A 326 -15.47 8.85 -16.69
N GLU A 327 -15.48 7.59 -16.28
CA GLU A 327 -14.28 6.92 -15.77
C GLU A 327 -13.25 6.82 -16.89
N ILE A 328 -12.01 7.19 -16.59
CA ILE A 328 -10.90 7.02 -17.54
C ILE A 328 -10.55 5.54 -17.56
N THR A 329 -10.56 4.94 -18.76
CA THR A 329 -10.25 3.52 -18.94
C THR A 329 -8.77 3.29 -19.24
N THR A 330 -8.29 2.07 -18.97
CA THR A 330 -6.91 1.68 -19.31
C THR A 330 -6.66 1.82 -20.82
N GLU A 331 -7.64 1.49 -21.64
CA GLU A 331 -7.56 1.57 -23.10
C GLU A 331 -7.37 3.03 -23.58
N GLU A 332 -8.15 3.96 -23.07
CA GLU A 332 -8.02 5.39 -23.38
C GLU A 332 -6.66 5.96 -22.96
N LEU A 333 -6.17 5.53 -21.78
CA LEU A 333 -4.85 5.91 -21.29
C LEU A 333 -3.73 5.32 -22.14
N GLN A 334 -3.88 4.08 -22.59
CA GLN A 334 -2.90 3.42 -23.46
C GLN A 334 -2.83 4.11 -24.82
N GLU A 335 -3.97 4.39 -25.46
CA GLU A 335 -4.00 5.12 -26.72
C GLU A 335 -3.35 6.51 -26.61
N ARG A 336 -3.58 7.20 -25.50
CA ARG A 336 -2.97 8.51 -25.23
C ARG A 336 -1.45 8.40 -25.04
N ILE A 337 -0.97 7.38 -24.35
CA ILE A 337 0.47 7.11 -24.21
C ILE A 337 1.11 6.83 -25.57
N GLU A 338 0.47 6.02 -26.41
CA GLU A 338 0.97 5.70 -27.76
C GLU A 338 1.03 6.96 -28.65
N GLN A 339 0.03 7.85 -28.58
CA GLN A 339 0.03 9.12 -29.27
C GLN A 339 1.16 10.04 -28.81
N LEU A 340 1.39 10.14 -27.50
CA LEU A 340 2.47 10.94 -26.91
C LEU A 340 3.86 10.37 -27.27
N GLN A 341 4.00 9.05 -27.31
CA GLN A 341 5.23 8.38 -27.74
C GLN A 341 5.49 8.56 -29.25
N GLY A 342 4.46 8.61 -30.07
CA GLY A 342 4.56 8.88 -31.50
C GLY A 342 4.99 10.33 -31.81
N ALA A 343 4.49 11.29 -31.03
CA ALA A 343 4.84 12.70 -31.17
C ALA A 343 6.29 13.01 -30.73
N SER A 344 6.79 12.33 -29.68
CA SER A 344 8.15 12.53 -29.18
C SER A 344 9.25 11.84 -30.00
N SER A 345 8.90 10.95 -30.92
CA SER A 345 9.87 10.31 -31.83
C SER A 345 10.40 11.28 -32.93
N GLY A 346 9.88 12.50 -32.99
CA GLY A 346 10.30 13.55 -33.95
C GLY A 346 11.23 14.61 -33.37
N GLU A 347 11.41 14.67 -32.06
CA GLU A 347 12.32 15.60 -31.39
C GLU A 347 13.50 14.83 -30.79
N GLY A 348 14.73 15.25 -31.15
CA GLY A 348 15.98 14.54 -30.81
C GLY A 348 16.15 14.27 -29.31
N GLU A 349 16.86 13.19 -29.01
CA GLU A 349 17.20 12.76 -27.64
C GLU A 349 17.81 13.91 -26.82
N PRO A 350 17.31 14.16 -25.61
CA PRO A 350 18.00 15.07 -24.69
C PRO A 350 19.35 14.49 -24.29
N GLU A 351 20.39 15.33 -24.33
CA GLU A 351 21.75 14.95 -23.93
C GLU A 351 21.80 14.35 -22.49
N PRO A 352 22.65 13.34 -22.26
CA PRO A 352 22.77 12.73 -20.95
C PRO A 352 23.32 13.74 -19.93
N VAL A 353 22.61 13.87 -18.81
CA VAL A 353 23.04 14.69 -17.67
C VAL A 353 24.41 14.20 -17.18
N PRO A 354 25.43 15.08 -17.04
CA PRO A 354 26.75 14.69 -16.56
C PRO A 354 26.68 14.11 -15.15
N LYS A 355 27.33 12.97 -14.94
CA LYS A 355 27.51 12.41 -13.59
C LYS A 355 28.39 13.41 -12.80
N GLU A 356 27.88 13.90 -11.68
CA GLU A 356 28.68 14.65 -10.71
C GLU A 356 29.82 13.73 -10.21
N GLU A 357 31.02 14.07 -10.59
CA GLU A 357 32.24 13.48 -10.03
C GLU A 357 32.38 13.94 -8.59
N SER A 358 32.40 13.01 -7.66
CA SER A 358 32.69 13.25 -6.25
C SER A 358 34.14 13.75 -6.11
N HIS A 359 34.33 15.02 -5.91
CA HIS A 359 35.64 15.58 -5.50
C HIS A 359 35.98 15.11 -4.08
N SER A 360 36.80 14.10 -4.00
CA SER A 360 37.54 13.76 -2.79
C SER A 360 38.64 14.80 -2.55
N GLU A 361 38.44 15.75 -1.68
CA GLU A 361 39.52 16.60 -1.17
C GLU A 361 40.55 15.76 -0.41
N LYS A 362 41.71 15.58 -1.03
CA LYS A 362 42.91 15.13 -0.35
C LYS A 362 43.46 16.27 0.49
N LYS A 363 43.31 16.21 1.81
CA LYS A 363 44.17 16.96 2.72
C LYS A 363 45.62 16.41 2.63
N LYS A 364 46.57 17.27 2.35
CA LYS A 364 48.01 17.07 2.54
C LYS A 364 48.54 17.95 3.68
N PRO A 365 49.69 17.65 4.18
CA PRO A 365 50.02 17.45 5.61
C PRO A 365 50.25 18.74 6.39
#